data_b17a8e2f942a642713844490e154567f
#
_entry.id   b17a8e2f942a642713844490e154567f
#
_cell.length_a   1.000
_cell.length_b   1.000
_cell.length_c   1.000
_cell.angle_alpha   90.00
_cell.angle_beta   90.00
_cell.angle_gamma   90.00
#
_symmetry.space_group_name_H-M   'P 1'
#
loop_
_entity.id
_entity.type
_entity.pdbx_description
1 polymer ?
#
loop_
_entity_poly.entity_id
_entity_poly.type
_entity_poly.pdbx_seq_one_letter_code
_entity_poly.pdbx_strand_id
1 'polypeptide(L)'
;MTTVNIETNHGNISLNLFPELAPETVRNFEKLVRDGFYNGTLFHRVIPGFMIQGGDPNTKTDNKNSWGQGGPGYNINAEFSSRSHLRGIVSMARSQDPNSAGSQFFIVTSDSAFLDREYTVFGQVTEGMDVADKIVKVQKDGNDCPLEKVQMVKVTLE
;
A
#
# COMPACT_ATOMS: atom_id res chain seq x y z
N MET A 1 1.86 19.03 5.73
CA MET A 1 1.40 17.82 5.00
C MET A 1 2.61 17.07 4.48
N THR A 2 2.68 15.79 4.72
CA THR A 2 3.83 14.98 4.31
C THR A 2 3.58 14.34 2.96
N THR A 3 4.55 14.48 2.05
CA THR A 3 4.53 13.82 0.74
C THR A 3 5.48 12.63 0.81
N VAL A 4 5.03 11.50 0.26
CA VAL A 4 5.81 10.27 0.14
C VAL A 4 6.08 10.02 -1.34
N ASN A 5 7.34 9.71 -1.68
CA ASN A 5 7.72 9.31 -3.03
C ASN A 5 8.06 7.82 -3.04
N ILE A 6 7.38 7.07 -3.89
CA ILE A 6 7.64 5.64 -4.11
C ILE A 6 8.29 5.50 -5.48
N GLU A 7 9.57 5.14 -5.48
CA GLU A 7 10.30 4.84 -6.71
C GLU A 7 10.17 3.35 -7.00
N THR A 8 9.48 3.03 -8.09
CA THR A 8 9.30 1.63 -8.50
C THR A 8 10.08 1.33 -9.78
N ASN A 9 10.25 0.05 -10.09
CA ASN A 9 10.85 -0.34 -11.37
C ASN A 9 9.91 -0.15 -12.56
N HIS A 10 8.72 0.44 -12.34
CA HIS A 10 7.79 0.83 -13.41
C HIS A 10 7.58 2.34 -13.49
N GLY A 11 8.19 3.12 -12.61
CA GLY A 11 8.05 4.56 -12.52
C GLY A 11 7.78 5.02 -11.10
N ASN A 12 7.57 6.31 -10.92
CA ASN A 12 7.42 6.92 -9.60
C ASN A 12 5.97 7.23 -9.28
N ILE A 13 5.61 7.05 -8.02
CA ILE A 13 4.29 7.41 -7.48
C ILE A 13 4.51 8.32 -6.30
N SER A 14 3.84 9.48 -6.28
CA SER A 14 3.87 10.40 -5.14
C SER A 14 2.51 10.45 -4.49
N LEU A 15 2.48 10.52 -3.17
CA LEU A 15 1.23 10.58 -2.42
C LEU A 15 1.35 11.53 -1.23
N ASN A 16 0.21 12.11 -0.85
CA ASN A 16 0.09 12.92 0.36
C ASN A 16 -0.57 12.07 1.45
N LEU A 17 -0.11 12.23 2.68
CA LEU A 17 -0.67 11.56 3.84
C LEU A 17 -1.71 12.44 4.52
N PHE A 18 -2.68 11.81 5.19
CA PHE A 18 -3.80 12.48 5.87
C PHE A 18 -3.72 12.28 7.39
N PRO A 19 -2.84 13.01 8.11
CA PRO A 19 -2.72 12.84 9.56
C PRO A 19 -3.99 13.22 10.32
N GLU A 20 -4.83 14.09 9.76
CA GLU A 20 -6.11 14.47 10.36
C GLU A 20 -7.14 13.34 10.34
N LEU A 21 -7.05 12.41 9.38
CA LEU A 21 -7.95 11.27 9.28
C LEU A 21 -7.45 10.06 10.06
N ALA A 22 -6.14 9.84 10.08
CA ALA A 22 -5.54 8.62 10.63
C ALA A 22 -4.18 8.94 11.25
N PRO A 23 -4.16 9.65 12.40
CA PRO A 23 -2.90 10.14 12.98
C PRO A 23 -1.92 9.03 13.35
N GLU A 24 -2.38 7.93 13.93
CA GLU A 24 -1.52 6.82 14.32
C GLU A 24 -0.99 6.07 13.10
N THR A 25 -1.85 5.85 12.11
CA THR A 25 -1.49 5.18 10.87
C THR A 25 -0.44 5.98 10.11
N VAL A 26 -0.64 7.29 9.99
CA VAL A 26 0.32 8.18 9.31
C VAL A 26 1.65 8.18 10.04
N ARG A 27 1.64 8.30 11.37
CA ARG A 27 2.86 8.28 12.17
C ARG A 27 3.65 6.98 11.96
N ASN A 28 2.94 5.85 11.97
CA ASN A 28 3.53 4.54 11.73
C ASN A 28 4.12 4.44 10.32
N PHE A 29 3.38 4.86 9.32
CA PHE A 29 3.84 4.81 7.93
C PHE A 29 5.08 5.68 7.74
N GLU A 30 5.08 6.90 8.26
CA GLU A 30 6.23 7.80 8.19
C GLU A 30 7.46 7.19 8.86
N LYS A 31 7.28 6.57 10.02
CA LYS A 31 8.36 5.90 10.74
C LYS A 31 8.96 4.77 9.89
N LEU A 32 8.12 3.93 9.31
CA LEU A 32 8.58 2.82 8.47
C LEU A 32 9.31 3.32 7.23
N VAL A 33 8.84 4.42 6.62
CA VAL A 33 9.54 5.04 5.49
C VAL A 33 10.92 5.53 5.91
N ARG A 34 11.01 6.25 7.02
CA ARG A 34 12.30 6.76 7.52
C ARG A 34 13.29 5.65 7.83
N ASP A 35 12.80 4.53 8.33
CA ASP A 35 13.63 3.37 8.69
C ASP A 35 14.07 2.56 7.47
N GLY A 36 13.63 2.93 6.26
CA GLY A 36 13.95 2.17 5.04
C GLY A 36 13.20 0.85 4.93
N PHE A 37 12.15 0.67 5.73
CA PHE A 37 11.41 -0.59 5.82
C PHE A 37 10.83 -1.03 4.48
N TYR A 38 10.30 -0.08 3.71
CA TYR A 38 9.64 -0.39 2.44
C TYR A 38 10.60 -0.61 1.27
N ASN A 39 11.87 -0.21 1.42
CA ASN A 39 12.84 -0.35 0.33
C ASN A 39 13.04 -1.84 0.03
N GLY A 40 12.82 -2.21 -1.23
CA GLY A 40 12.97 -3.59 -1.69
C GLY A 40 11.71 -4.45 -1.55
N THR A 41 10.64 -3.95 -0.95
CA THR A 41 9.36 -4.68 -0.89
C THR A 41 8.66 -4.62 -2.24
N LEU A 42 7.73 -5.55 -2.46
CA LEU A 42 7.03 -5.67 -3.75
C LEU A 42 5.55 -5.28 -3.63
N PHE A 43 4.97 -4.87 -4.76
CA PHE A 43 3.52 -4.93 -4.94
C PHE A 43 3.20 -6.38 -5.31
N HIS A 44 2.88 -7.18 -4.32
CA HIS A 44 2.72 -8.64 -4.48
C HIS A 44 1.31 -9.07 -4.85
N ARG A 45 0.37 -8.13 -4.87
CA ARG A 45 -1.03 -8.43 -5.19
C ARG A 45 -1.61 -7.30 -6.04
N VAL A 46 -2.04 -7.64 -7.25
CA VAL A 46 -2.62 -6.66 -8.19
C VAL A 46 -3.94 -7.21 -8.73
N ILE A 47 -5.01 -6.43 -8.63
CA ILE A 47 -6.34 -6.83 -9.10
C ILE A 47 -6.89 -5.72 -9.99
N PRO A 48 -6.92 -5.93 -11.33
CA PRO A 48 -7.50 -4.95 -12.23
C PRO A 48 -8.94 -4.60 -11.86
N GLY A 49 -9.28 -3.33 -11.95
CA GLY A 49 -10.60 -2.84 -11.55
C GLY A 49 -10.74 -2.71 -10.03
N PHE A 50 -9.64 -2.79 -9.29
CA PHE A 50 -9.68 -2.73 -7.83
C PHE A 50 -8.45 -1.96 -7.27
N MET A 51 -7.31 -2.64 -7.09
CA MET A 51 -6.19 -2.04 -6.36
C MET A 51 -4.86 -2.73 -6.65
N ILE A 52 -3.76 -2.10 -6.18
CA ILE A 52 -2.45 -2.72 -6.06
C ILE A 52 -2.04 -2.69 -4.59
N GLN A 53 -1.50 -3.80 -4.07
CA GLN A 53 -1.16 -3.96 -2.65
C GLN A 53 0.30 -4.35 -2.48
N GLY A 54 0.97 -3.75 -1.50
CA GLY A 54 2.36 -4.05 -1.20
C GLY A 54 2.74 -3.68 0.23
N GLY A 55 4.06 -3.65 0.49
CA GLY A 55 4.58 -3.25 1.79
C GLY A 55 4.83 -4.39 2.77
N ASP A 56 4.82 -5.63 2.30
CA ASP A 56 5.11 -6.81 3.12
C ASP A 56 6.61 -7.09 3.12
N PRO A 57 7.30 -7.08 4.27
CA PRO A 57 8.75 -7.38 4.32
C PRO A 57 9.10 -8.80 3.88
N ASN A 58 8.16 -9.74 3.96
CA ASN A 58 8.39 -11.10 3.48
C ASN A 58 8.64 -11.14 1.97
N THR A 59 8.21 -10.14 1.23
CA THR A 59 8.43 -10.08 -0.22
C THR A 59 9.90 -9.82 -0.59
N LYS A 60 10.75 -9.48 0.40
CA LYS A 60 12.19 -9.35 0.18
C LYS A 60 12.89 -10.72 0.09
N THR A 61 12.18 -11.80 0.43
CA THR A 61 12.69 -13.17 0.33
C THR A 61 12.03 -13.87 -0.85
N ASP A 62 12.61 -15.01 -1.28
CA ASP A 62 12.05 -15.77 -2.39
C ASP A 62 10.99 -16.79 -1.96
N ASN A 63 10.62 -16.80 -0.67
CA ASN A 63 9.57 -17.70 -0.17
C ASN A 63 8.18 -17.10 -0.42
N LYS A 64 7.65 -17.30 -1.62
CA LYS A 64 6.36 -16.74 -2.03
C LYS A 64 5.20 -17.19 -1.15
N ASN A 65 5.31 -18.34 -0.49
CA ASN A 65 4.25 -18.83 0.40
C ASN A 65 4.06 -17.94 1.63
N SER A 66 5.06 -17.16 2.00
CA SER A 66 4.99 -16.22 3.12
C SER A 66 4.51 -14.81 2.73
N TRP A 67 4.42 -14.54 1.43
CA TRP A 67 4.04 -13.21 0.94
C TRP A 67 2.57 -12.92 1.28
N GLY A 68 2.33 -11.72 1.78
CA GLY A 68 1.00 -11.30 2.24
C GLY A 68 0.76 -11.51 3.73
N GLN A 69 1.69 -12.16 4.42
CA GLN A 69 1.53 -12.52 5.85
C GLN A 69 2.44 -11.72 6.77
N GLY A 70 3.36 -10.93 6.23
CA GLY A 70 4.35 -10.20 7.02
C GLY A 70 3.92 -8.80 7.43
N GLY A 71 4.68 -8.25 8.36
CA GLY A 71 4.46 -6.90 8.87
C GLY A 71 5.66 -6.45 9.70
N PRO A 72 5.51 -5.33 10.43
CA PRO A 72 6.64 -4.74 11.16
C PRO A 72 6.91 -5.39 12.52
N GLY A 73 6.17 -6.45 12.86
CA GLY A 73 6.31 -7.12 14.16
C GLY A 73 5.31 -6.63 15.21
N TYR A 74 4.38 -5.76 14.82
CA TYR A 74 3.31 -5.26 15.68
C TYR A 74 2.12 -4.86 14.80
N ASN A 75 0.97 -4.64 15.43
CA ASN A 75 -0.24 -4.18 14.75
C ASN A 75 -0.60 -2.77 15.22
N ILE A 76 -1.32 -2.04 14.38
CA ILE A 76 -1.87 -0.73 14.73
C ILE A 76 -3.40 -0.79 14.68
N ASN A 77 -4.04 0.09 15.45
CA ASN A 77 -5.49 0.14 15.52
C ASN A 77 -6.07 0.76 14.26
N ALA A 78 -7.28 0.32 13.90
CA ALA A 78 -8.04 0.94 12.82
C ALA A 78 -8.41 2.37 13.16
N GLU A 79 -8.43 3.22 12.13
CA GLU A 79 -8.82 4.62 12.23
C GLU A 79 -9.78 4.93 11.09
N PHE A 80 -11.00 4.37 11.19
CA PHE A 80 -12.00 4.51 10.13
C PHE A 80 -12.50 5.95 10.04
N SER A 81 -12.83 6.37 8.82
CA SER A 81 -13.33 7.71 8.55
C SER A 81 -14.45 7.65 7.51
N SER A 82 -15.04 8.78 7.20
CA SER A 82 -16.05 8.89 6.15
C SER A 82 -15.46 9.03 4.75
N ARG A 83 -14.12 9.08 4.62
CA ARG A 83 -13.46 9.22 3.33
C ARG A 83 -13.69 7.98 2.48
N SER A 84 -14.22 8.15 1.27
CA SER A 84 -14.53 7.03 0.39
C SER A 84 -13.28 6.52 -0.33
N HIS A 85 -13.26 5.22 -0.62
CA HIS A 85 -12.19 4.56 -1.37
C HIS A 85 -12.34 4.80 -2.86
N LEU A 86 -12.16 6.06 -3.28
CA LEU A 86 -12.16 6.43 -4.69
C LEU A 86 -10.78 6.19 -5.30
N ARG A 87 -10.72 6.20 -6.63
CA ARG A 87 -9.46 6.05 -7.35
C ARG A 87 -8.40 7.01 -6.81
N GLY A 88 -7.20 6.49 -6.53
CA GLY A 88 -6.07 7.24 -5.99
C GLY A 88 -5.94 7.20 -4.48
N ILE A 89 -6.93 6.71 -3.76
CA ILE A 89 -6.88 6.62 -2.30
C ILE A 89 -5.87 5.53 -1.88
N VAL A 90 -5.16 5.80 -0.78
CA VAL A 90 -4.22 4.88 -0.16
C VAL A 90 -4.78 4.46 1.19
N SER A 91 -4.87 3.16 1.42
CA SER A 91 -5.52 2.60 2.60
C SER A 91 -4.70 1.42 3.14
N MET A 92 -4.89 1.08 4.41
CA MET A 92 -4.14 -0.02 5.03
C MET A 92 -4.80 -1.36 4.76
N ALA A 93 -3.99 -2.32 4.31
CA ALA A 93 -4.40 -3.71 4.26
C ALA A 93 -4.41 -4.29 5.68
N ARG A 94 -5.25 -5.29 5.91
CA ARG A 94 -5.39 -5.95 7.21
C ARG A 94 -5.96 -7.36 7.02
N SER A 95 -5.87 -8.18 8.08
CA SER A 95 -6.58 -9.45 8.11
C SER A 95 -8.03 -9.23 8.59
N GLN A 96 -8.71 -10.27 9.05
CA GLN A 96 -10.11 -10.14 9.49
C GLN A 96 -10.27 -9.24 10.70
N ASP A 97 -9.28 -9.22 11.61
CA ASP A 97 -9.30 -8.32 12.77
C ASP A 97 -9.11 -6.88 12.29
N PRO A 98 -10.04 -5.96 12.59
CA PRO A 98 -9.90 -4.56 12.18
C PRO A 98 -8.62 -3.89 12.70
N ASN A 99 -8.06 -4.38 13.79
CA ASN A 99 -6.86 -3.84 14.42
C ASN A 99 -5.62 -4.66 14.11
N SER A 100 -5.58 -5.28 12.92
CA SER A 100 -4.46 -6.13 12.48
C SER A 100 -3.56 -5.50 11.41
N ALA A 101 -3.77 -4.23 11.07
CA ALA A 101 -2.90 -3.53 10.13
C ALA A 101 -1.50 -3.38 10.72
N GLY A 102 -0.50 -3.32 9.86
CA GLY A 102 0.90 -3.14 10.26
C GLY A 102 1.68 -2.33 9.24
N SER A 103 2.09 -2.94 8.14
CA SER A 103 2.86 -2.25 7.10
C SER A 103 2.24 -2.35 5.71
N GLN A 104 1.44 -3.36 5.44
CA GLN A 104 0.88 -3.54 4.09
C GLN A 104 -0.19 -2.50 3.81
N PHE A 105 -0.16 -1.97 2.60
CA PHE A 105 -1.11 -0.95 2.16
C PHE A 105 -1.50 -1.22 0.71
N PHE A 106 -2.57 -0.57 0.28
CA PHE A 106 -3.00 -0.67 -1.12
C PHE A 106 -3.35 0.70 -1.67
N ILE A 107 -3.20 0.83 -2.99
CA ILE A 107 -3.59 2.01 -3.75
C ILE A 107 -4.79 1.62 -4.62
N VAL A 108 -5.89 2.34 -4.45
CA VAL A 108 -7.13 2.08 -5.18
C VAL A 108 -6.96 2.57 -6.62
N THR A 109 -7.15 1.70 -7.59
CA THR A 109 -7.07 2.06 -9.01
C THR A 109 -8.43 2.25 -9.67
N SER A 110 -9.49 1.76 -9.02
CA SER A 110 -10.88 1.93 -9.47
C SER A 110 -11.77 2.10 -8.24
N ASP A 111 -12.75 3.01 -8.31
CA ASP A 111 -13.62 3.32 -7.18
C ASP A 111 -14.15 2.06 -6.51
N SER A 112 -13.99 1.97 -5.18
CA SER A 112 -14.23 0.76 -4.40
C SER A 112 -15.00 1.09 -3.11
N ALA A 113 -16.20 1.67 -3.28
CA ALA A 113 -17.03 2.13 -2.14
C ALA A 113 -17.39 1.00 -1.16
N PHE A 114 -17.31 -0.26 -1.59
CA PHE A 114 -17.58 -1.40 -0.71
C PHE A 114 -16.56 -1.54 0.43
N LEU A 115 -15.43 -0.83 0.35
CA LEU A 115 -14.40 -0.82 1.41
C LEU A 115 -14.63 0.29 2.43
N ASP A 116 -15.56 1.20 2.17
CA ASP A 116 -15.74 2.40 2.99
C ASP A 116 -16.09 2.04 4.43
N ARG A 117 -15.41 2.71 5.37
CA ARG A 117 -15.56 2.53 6.83
C ARG A 117 -15.12 1.17 7.36
N GLU A 118 -14.48 0.36 6.52
CA GLU A 118 -13.98 -0.96 6.92
C GLU A 118 -12.45 -1.05 6.81
N TYR A 119 -11.82 -0.05 6.20
CA TYR A 119 -10.36 0.06 6.06
C TYR A 119 -9.93 1.48 6.38
N THR A 120 -8.69 1.63 6.86
CA THR A 120 -8.15 2.93 7.28
C THR A 120 -7.57 3.67 6.07
N VAL A 121 -8.26 4.70 5.61
CA VAL A 121 -7.75 5.62 4.59
C VAL A 121 -6.73 6.54 5.25
N PHE A 122 -5.52 6.64 4.67
CA PHE A 122 -4.48 7.48 5.25
C PHE A 122 -3.73 8.34 4.25
N GLY A 123 -4.06 8.28 2.96
CA GLY A 123 -3.40 9.11 1.96
C GLY A 123 -4.09 9.08 0.61
N GLN A 124 -3.51 9.84 -0.32
CA GLN A 124 -3.98 9.93 -1.69
C GLN A 124 -2.82 10.16 -2.63
N VAL A 125 -2.83 9.47 -3.77
CA VAL A 125 -1.84 9.68 -4.83
C VAL A 125 -2.05 11.05 -5.46
N THR A 126 -0.98 11.82 -5.59
CA THR A 126 -0.98 13.14 -6.23
C THR A 126 -0.34 13.10 -7.62
N GLU A 127 0.63 12.20 -7.83
CA GLU A 127 1.27 12.02 -9.13
C GLU A 127 1.58 10.53 -9.32
N GLY A 128 1.49 10.05 -10.56
CA GLY A 128 1.89 8.68 -10.88
C GLY A 128 0.75 7.68 -10.92
N MET A 129 -0.51 8.10 -10.98
CA MET A 129 -1.60 7.13 -11.15
C MET A 129 -1.48 6.33 -12.44
N ASP A 130 -0.87 6.91 -13.49
CA ASP A 130 -0.56 6.17 -14.71
C ASP A 130 0.42 5.02 -14.45
N VAL A 131 1.34 5.19 -13.51
CA VAL A 131 2.24 4.11 -13.07
C VAL A 131 1.46 3.03 -12.34
N ALA A 132 0.57 3.41 -11.42
CA ALA A 132 -0.30 2.45 -10.73
C ALA A 132 -1.18 1.67 -11.72
N ASP A 133 -1.71 2.35 -12.73
CA ASP A 133 -2.50 1.70 -13.79
C ASP A 133 -1.67 0.70 -14.59
N LYS A 134 -0.41 1.02 -14.85
CA LYS A 134 0.52 0.10 -15.53
C LYS A 134 0.78 -1.12 -14.66
N ILE A 135 1.03 -0.92 -13.38
CA ILE A 135 1.31 -2.00 -12.42
C ILE A 135 0.12 -2.95 -12.30
N VAL A 136 -1.10 -2.41 -12.24
CA VAL A 136 -2.29 -3.26 -12.03
C VAL A 136 -2.57 -4.15 -13.24
N LYS A 137 -1.99 -3.85 -14.39
CA LYS A 137 -2.22 -4.58 -15.65
C LYS A 137 -1.11 -5.58 -15.99
N VAL A 138 -0.09 -5.73 -15.15
CA VAL A 138 1.00 -6.69 -15.43
C VAL A 138 0.47 -8.13 -15.39
N GLN A 139 1.19 -9.03 -16.04
CA GLN A 139 0.85 -10.45 -15.98
C GLN A 139 1.04 -10.97 -14.57
N LYS A 140 0.10 -11.80 -14.13
CA LYS A 140 0.06 -12.32 -12.76
C LYS A 140 -0.32 -13.79 -12.74
N ASP A 141 -0.05 -14.44 -11.60
CA ASP A 141 -0.43 -15.83 -11.38
C ASP A 141 -1.86 -15.93 -10.83
N GLY A 142 -2.28 -17.16 -10.47
CA GLY A 142 -3.63 -17.41 -9.96
C GLY A 142 -3.91 -16.79 -8.58
N ASN A 143 -2.89 -16.30 -7.89
CA ASN A 143 -3.00 -15.65 -6.58
C ASN A 143 -2.90 -14.13 -6.69
N ASP A 144 -3.08 -13.58 -7.90
CA ASP A 144 -2.99 -12.13 -8.17
C ASP A 144 -1.60 -11.54 -7.92
N CYS A 145 -0.56 -12.39 -7.91
CA CYS A 145 0.82 -11.96 -7.73
C CYS A 145 1.49 -11.74 -9.09
N PRO A 146 2.10 -10.57 -9.34
CA PRO A 146 2.82 -10.33 -10.59
C PRO A 146 3.86 -11.42 -10.86
N LEU A 147 3.93 -11.88 -12.13
CA LEU A 147 4.91 -12.88 -12.54
C LEU A 147 6.34 -12.34 -12.48
N GLU A 148 6.52 -11.07 -12.86
CA GLU A 148 7.77 -10.35 -12.70
C GLU A 148 7.66 -9.40 -11.53
N LYS A 149 8.73 -9.29 -10.74
CA LYS A 149 8.72 -8.48 -9.53
C LYS A 149 8.43 -7.01 -9.84
N VAL A 150 7.41 -6.46 -9.18
CA VAL A 150 7.11 -5.04 -9.18
C VAL A 150 7.63 -4.50 -7.85
N GLN A 151 8.76 -3.84 -7.88
CA GLN A 151 9.52 -3.49 -6.68
C GLN A 151 9.41 -2.03 -6.32
N MET A 152 9.19 -1.75 -5.03
CA MET A 152 9.43 -0.43 -4.45
C MET A 152 10.94 -0.32 -4.20
N VAL A 153 11.64 0.28 -5.15
CA VAL A 153 13.11 0.37 -5.09
C VAL A 153 13.51 1.25 -3.92
N LYS A 154 12.82 2.36 -3.77
CA LYS A 154 13.09 3.31 -2.70
C LYS A 154 11.81 4.07 -2.34
N VAL A 155 11.57 4.25 -1.05
CA VAL A 155 10.43 5.02 -0.54
C VAL A 155 10.96 6.09 0.40
N THR A 156 10.63 7.35 0.12
CA THR A 156 11.18 8.50 0.86
C THR A 156 10.10 9.50 1.23
N LEU A 157 10.38 10.29 2.26
CA LEU A 157 9.56 11.45 2.66
C LEU A 157 10.16 12.73 2.07
N GLU A 158 9.28 13.65 1.71
CA GLU A 158 9.67 15.03 1.36
C GLU A 158 9.28 15.99 2.46
#